data_c7f7985896353acb283df9edbb4eecc3
#
_entry.id   c7f7985896353acb283df9edbb4eecc3
#
_cell.length_a   1.000
_cell.length_b   1.000
_cell.length_c   1.000
_cell.angle_alpha   90.00
_cell.angle_beta   90.00
_cell.angle_gamma   90.00
#
_symmetry.space_group_name_H-M   'P 1'
#
loop_
_entity.id
_entity.type
_entity.pdbx_description
1 polymer ?
#
loop_
_entity_poly.entity_id
_entity_poly.type
_entity_poly.pdbx_seq_one_letter_code
_entity_poly.pdbx_strand_id
1 'polypeptide(L)'
;MRKLLLWLVMVAVMIAAILGGTAAFLYSRTGTDALPQEAVTFGEQTLEPNGWSWVIPVLGDKVNKTYESPTNLTVQKLGTFTDTVPQLVLPDWVTAAELQITAPDGTVWTGALADCNTYTYTQNGDYQIIVTAHHSSADNPGDPVGWYAYRAGYTMAMNPKVTLSTERAPQGSIVAVQLSGILDGEPSLETDLGTVWFRKTASGYMGYIPVTYNAEGGDHTLHLTCGSLEKDITLTVTRTMYDTVTVPAEEDTGGGEEFRNAIWPLYTTGSSAKLWNGRFEAPSAGAVATEYGVTQMVDGQRSGQATGLTYAAADGETVTAPQAGNVVFAGTLTLTGGTVVIDHGCGVKSYLYGLETVGVERGQSVSAGDPLGTAGTAHSLIYELRIGSKSVDPEPAMAG
;
A
#
# COMPACT_ATOMS: atom_id res chain seq x y z
N MET A 1 18.96 -16.02 -79.85
CA MET A 1 18.23 -15.09 -79.07
C MET A 1 16.78 -15.54 -78.73
N ARG A 2 15.93 -15.88 -79.68
CA ARG A 2 14.52 -16.28 -79.50
C ARG A 2 14.31 -17.51 -78.55
N LYS A 3 15.17 -18.53 -78.61
CA LYS A 3 15.09 -19.71 -77.73
C LYS A 3 15.53 -19.40 -76.30
N LEU A 4 16.48 -18.51 -76.07
CA LEU A 4 16.93 -18.09 -74.78
C LEU A 4 15.84 -17.24 -74.08
N LEU A 5 15.17 -16.36 -74.83
CA LEU A 5 14.06 -15.55 -74.33
C LEU A 5 12.86 -16.42 -73.91
N LEU A 6 12.52 -17.46 -74.76
CA LEU A 6 11.46 -18.42 -74.41
C LEU A 6 11.79 -19.22 -73.15
N TRP A 7 13.04 -19.63 -72.94
CA TRP A 7 13.51 -20.36 -71.82
C TRP A 7 13.45 -19.47 -70.54
N LEU A 8 13.86 -18.17 -70.59
CA LEU A 8 13.76 -17.22 -69.57
C LEU A 8 12.29 -16.93 -69.14
N VAL A 9 11.37 -16.83 -70.10
CA VAL A 9 9.95 -16.68 -69.89
C VAL A 9 9.38 -17.93 -69.19
N MET A 10 9.75 -19.16 -69.65
CA MET A 10 9.30 -20.37 -68.94
C MET A 10 9.82 -20.47 -67.52
N VAL A 11 11.07 -20.11 -67.24
CA VAL A 11 11.64 -20.11 -65.92
C VAL A 11 10.91 -19.05 -65.00
N ALA A 12 10.65 -17.87 -65.55
CA ALA A 12 9.90 -16.83 -64.83
C ALA A 12 8.47 -17.27 -64.48
N VAL A 13 7.77 -17.94 -65.45
CA VAL A 13 6.42 -18.47 -65.17
C VAL A 13 6.46 -19.60 -64.15
N MET A 14 7.47 -20.48 -64.22
CA MET A 14 7.62 -21.53 -63.19
C MET A 14 7.92 -20.98 -61.81
N ILE A 15 8.79 -19.98 -61.69
CA ILE A 15 9.06 -19.29 -60.43
C ILE A 15 7.78 -18.62 -59.92
N ALA A 16 7.04 -17.93 -60.79
CA ALA A 16 5.77 -17.29 -60.39
C ALA A 16 4.73 -18.32 -59.93
N ALA A 17 4.65 -19.49 -60.59
CA ALA A 17 3.75 -20.58 -60.18
C ALA A 17 4.16 -21.19 -58.84
N ILE A 18 5.47 -21.37 -58.58
CA ILE A 18 5.97 -21.86 -57.31
C ILE A 18 5.67 -20.83 -56.20
N LEU A 19 5.99 -19.55 -56.38
CA LEU A 19 5.74 -18.50 -55.44
C LEU A 19 4.23 -18.35 -55.14
N GLY A 20 3.39 -18.34 -56.19
CA GLY A 20 1.93 -18.28 -56.05
C GLY A 20 1.36 -19.49 -55.33
N GLY A 21 1.84 -20.70 -55.66
CA GLY A 21 1.46 -21.95 -55.01
C GLY A 21 1.85 -21.97 -53.53
N THR A 22 3.07 -21.51 -53.23
CA THR A 22 3.56 -21.42 -51.84
C THR A 22 2.75 -20.41 -51.05
N ALA A 23 2.50 -19.23 -51.61
CA ALA A 23 1.66 -18.20 -50.94
C ALA A 23 0.23 -18.70 -50.68
N ALA A 24 -0.39 -19.36 -51.67
CA ALA A 24 -1.73 -19.97 -51.54
C ALA A 24 -1.76 -21.07 -50.46
N PHE A 25 -0.72 -21.91 -50.43
CA PHE A 25 -0.59 -22.95 -49.41
C PHE A 25 -0.43 -22.35 -48.00
N LEU A 26 0.47 -21.39 -47.81
CA LEU A 26 0.66 -20.70 -46.54
C LEU A 26 -0.62 -19.98 -46.12
N TYR A 27 -1.26 -19.26 -47.04
CA TYR A 27 -2.53 -18.57 -46.78
C TYR A 27 -3.62 -19.52 -46.31
N SER A 28 -3.71 -20.72 -46.92
CA SER A 28 -4.70 -21.73 -46.50
C SER A 28 -4.41 -22.35 -45.12
N ARG A 29 -3.13 -22.41 -44.74
CA ARG A 29 -2.68 -22.98 -43.45
C ARG A 29 -2.71 -22.00 -42.31
N THR A 30 -2.62 -20.70 -42.57
CA THR A 30 -2.67 -19.66 -41.53
C THR A 30 -4.08 -19.63 -40.92
N GLY A 31 -4.17 -19.96 -39.65
CA GLY A 31 -5.40 -20.01 -38.86
C GLY A 31 -5.43 -18.94 -37.76
N THR A 32 -6.45 -18.99 -36.94
CA THR A 32 -6.61 -18.11 -35.78
C THR A 32 -5.69 -18.48 -34.63
N ASP A 33 -5.02 -19.64 -34.71
CA ASP A 33 -3.97 -20.07 -33.76
C ASP A 33 -2.73 -19.17 -33.77
N ALA A 34 -2.55 -18.37 -34.84
CA ALA A 34 -1.50 -17.35 -34.92
C ALA A 34 -1.85 -16.06 -34.13
N LEU A 35 -3.10 -15.88 -33.70
CA LEU A 35 -3.53 -14.71 -32.94
C LEU A 35 -3.15 -14.84 -31.47
N PRO A 36 -3.01 -13.72 -30.71
CA PRO A 36 -2.76 -13.77 -29.27
C PRO A 36 -3.83 -14.59 -28.54
N GLN A 37 -3.40 -15.52 -27.70
CA GLN A 37 -4.27 -16.45 -26.98
C GLN A 37 -4.45 -16.10 -25.50
N GLU A 38 -3.55 -15.25 -24.95
CA GLU A 38 -3.63 -14.84 -23.55
C GLU A 38 -4.84 -13.94 -23.34
N ALA A 39 -5.62 -14.26 -22.31
CA ALA A 39 -6.90 -13.61 -22.05
C ALA A 39 -6.74 -12.28 -21.32
N VAL A 40 -7.57 -11.32 -21.66
CA VAL A 40 -7.83 -10.14 -20.83
C VAL A 40 -8.74 -10.56 -19.68
N THR A 41 -8.40 -10.19 -18.44
CA THR A 41 -9.22 -10.51 -17.27
C THR A 41 -9.66 -9.27 -16.52
N PHE A 42 -10.81 -9.36 -15.86
CA PHE A 42 -11.36 -8.30 -15.02
C PHE A 42 -11.80 -8.92 -13.68
N GLY A 43 -11.07 -8.57 -12.60
CA GLY A 43 -11.09 -9.34 -11.37
C GLY A 43 -10.59 -10.76 -11.64
N GLU A 44 -11.38 -11.77 -11.22
CA GLU A 44 -11.08 -13.18 -11.48
C GLU A 44 -11.76 -13.73 -12.76
N GLN A 45 -12.44 -12.86 -13.52
CA GLN A 45 -13.21 -13.24 -14.69
C GLN A 45 -12.44 -13.01 -15.98
N THR A 46 -12.49 -13.97 -16.90
CA THR A 46 -11.98 -13.81 -18.27
C THR A 46 -12.99 -13.02 -19.10
N LEU A 47 -12.51 -12.00 -19.81
CA LEU A 47 -13.32 -11.27 -20.77
C LEU A 47 -13.35 -12.01 -22.13
N GLU A 48 -14.55 -12.19 -22.65
CA GLU A 48 -14.78 -12.78 -23.97
C GLU A 48 -14.77 -11.68 -25.05
N PRO A 49 -13.95 -11.79 -26.11
CA PRO A 49 -13.97 -10.81 -27.19
C PRO A 49 -15.34 -10.80 -27.89
N ASN A 50 -15.92 -9.63 -28.06
CA ASN A 50 -17.17 -9.46 -28.81
C ASN A 50 -17.00 -8.68 -30.11
N GLY A 51 -15.79 -8.35 -30.47
CA GLY A 51 -15.39 -7.78 -31.75
C GLY A 51 -13.89 -7.88 -31.95
N TRP A 52 -13.45 -8.04 -33.19
CA TRP A 52 -12.02 -8.08 -33.50
C TRP A 52 -11.75 -7.74 -34.96
N SER A 53 -10.57 -7.22 -35.23
CA SER A 53 -9.99 -7.10 -36.55
C SER A 53 -8.48 -7.36 -36.44
N TRP A 54 -8.03 -8.36 -37.18
CA TRP A 54 -6.63 -8.79 -37.17
C TRP A 54 -6.10 -8.96 -38.61
N VAL A 55 -4.89 -8.53 -38.83
CA VAL A 55 -4.12 -8.73 -40.05
C VAL A 55 -2.93 -9.63 -39.70
N ILE A 56 -2.89 -10.83 -40.28
CA ILE A 56 -1.81 -11.80 -40.10
C ILE A 56 -0.95 -11.79 -41.35
N PRO A 57 0.34 -11.42 -41.25
CA PRO A 57 1.29 -11.54 -42.34
C PRO A 57 1.51 -13.02 -42.69
N VAL A 58 1.27 -13.40 -43.93
CA VAL A 58 1.45 -14.80 -44.45
C VAL A 58 2.78 -14.97 -45.19
N LEU A 59 3.17 -13.93 -45.91
CA LEU A 59 4.44 -13.90 -46.65
C LEU A 59 5.06 -12.51 -46.50
N GLY A 60 5.66 -12.25 -45.34
CA GLY A 60 6.13 -10.93 -44.99
C GLY A 60 4.99 -9.90 -45.10
N ASP A 61 5.28 -8.71 -45.60
CA ASP A 61 4.31 -7.63 -45.82
C ASP A 61 3.51 -7.72 -47.12
N LYS A 62 3.79 -8.75 -47.96
CA LYS A 62 3.29 -8.88 -49.33
C LYS A 62 1.96 -9.62 -49.42
N VAL A 63 1.72 -10.57 -48.54
CA VAL A 63 0.48 -11.34 -48.49
C VAL A 63 -0.02 -11.39 -47.09
N ASN A 64 -1.19 -10.79 -46.86
CA ASN A 64 -1.80 -10.71 -45.53
C ASN A 64 -3.14 -11.47 -45.55
N LYS A 65 -3.50 -12.03 -44.40
CA LYS A 65 -4.81 -12.63 -44.16
C LYS A 65 -5.53 -11.82 -43.07
N THR A 66 -6.72 -11.32 -43.38
CA THR A 66 -7.53 -10.53 -42.44
C THR A 66 -8.59 -11.43 -41.82
N TYR A 67 -8.74 -11.29 -40.49
CA TYR A 67 -9.82 -11.86 -39.70
C TYR A 67 -10.60 -10.71 -39.03
N GLU A 68 -11.87 -10.63 -39.38
CA GLU A 68 -12.76 -9.61 -38.84
C GLU A 68 -14.02 -10.25 -38.28
N SER A 69 -14.52 -9.72 -37.21
CA SER A 69 -15.84 -10.01 -36.69
C SER A 69 -16.69 -8.74 -36.78
N PRO A 70 -17.96 -8.85 -37.21
CA PRO A 70 -18.88 -7.74 -37.02
C PRO A 70 -18.94 -7.45 -35.54
N THR A 71 -18.90 -6.16 -35.19
CA THR A 71 -19.01 -5.72 -33.81
C THR A 71 -20.35 -6.21 -33.24
N ASN A 72 -20.29 -7.21 -32.39
CA ASN A 72 -21.45 -7.67 -31.67
C ASN A 72 -21.57 -6.84 -30.39
N LEU A 73 -22.72 -6.21 -30.18
CA LEU A 73 -22.96 -5.38 -28.99
C LEU A 73 -23.43 -6.21 -27.78
N THR A 74 -23.28 -7.52 -27.83
CA THR A 74 -23.60 -8.38 -26.68
C THR A 74 -22.72 -8.03 -25.49
N VAL A 75 -23.33 -7.78 -24.34
CA VAL A 75 -22.64 -7.49 -23.09
C VAL A 75 -22.46 -8.77 -22.31
N GLN A 76 -21.21 -9.16 -22.04
CA GLN A 76 -20.91 -10.27 -21.14
C GLN A 76 -21.31 -9.88 -19.71
N LYS A 77 -21.94 -10.79 -18.96
CA LYS A 77 -22.28 -10.56 -17.56
C LYS A 77 -21.21 -11.18 -16.66
N LEU A 78 -20.59 -10.34 -15.84
CA LEU A 78 -19.52 -10.76 -14.91
C LEU A 78 -20.03 -11.01 -13.48
N GLY A 79 -21.35 -10.77 -13.20
CA GLY A 79 -21.92 -10.94 -11.87
C GLY A 79 -21.67 -9.74 -10.96
N THR A 80 -21.58 -10.02 -9.65
CA THR A 80 -21.54 -9.00 -8.60
C THR A 80 -20.22 -9.06 -7.83
N PHE A 81 -19.57 -7.90 -7.63
CA PHE A 81 -18.40 -7.73 -6.78
C PHE A 81 -18.81 -7.15 -5.43
N THR A 82 -18.49 -7.84 -4.34
CA THR A 82 -18.95 -7.50 -2.97
C THR A 82 -17.83 -7.14 -2.01
N ASP A 83 -16.61 -7.62 -2.24
CA ASP A 83 -15.51 -7.54 -1.25
C ASP A 83 -14.30 -6.78 -1.77
N THR A 84 -14.03 -6.84 -3.06
CA THR A 84 -12.88 -6.19 -3.69
C THR A 84 -13.26 -5.47 -4.98
N VAL A 85 -12.62 -4.36 -5.22
CA VAL A 85 -12.73 -3.64 -6.50
C VAL A 85 -12.02 -4.45 -7.59
N PRO A 86 -12.73 -4.81 -8.68
CA PRO A 86 -12.13 -5.60 -9.75
C PRO A 86 -11.02 -4.82 -10.45
N GLN A 87 -9.92 -5.51 -10.75
CA GLN A 87 -8.79 -4.97 -11.49
C GLN A 87 -8.78 -5.53 -12.90
N LEU A 88 -8.50 -4.69 -13.90
CA LEU A 88 -8.27 -5.10 -15.27
C LEU A 88 -6.82 -5.55 -15.42
N VAL A 89 -6.62 -6.78 -15.90
CA VAL A 89 -5.30 -7.31 -16.23
C VAL A 89 -5.20 -7.48 -17.73
N LEU A 90 -4.27 -6.76 -18.32
CA LEU A 90 -3.97 -6.80 -19.76
C LEU A 90 -2.70 -7.64 -19.95
N PRO A 91 -2.73 -8.66 -20.84
CA PRO A 91 -1.58 -9.48 -21.14
C PRO A 91 -0.50 -8.70 -21.94
N ASP A 92 0.72 -9.24 -21.98
CA ASP A 92 1.89 -8.59 -22.55
C ASP A 92 1.76 -8.28 -24.06
N TRP A 93 0.88 -8.99 -24.78
CA TRP A 93 0.65 -8.69 -26.19
C TRP A 93 -0.08 -7.35 -26.42
N VAL A 94 -0.70 -6.75 -25.41
CA VAL A 94 -1.41 -5.48 -25.53
C VAL A 94 -0.41 -4.33 -25.53
N THR A 95 -0.23 -3.69 -26.67
CA THR A 95 0.69 -2.55 -26.85
C THR A 95 0.00 -1.21 -26.64
N ALA A 96 -1.34 -1.15 -26.79
CA ALA A 96 -2.17 0.00 -26.49
C ALA A 96 -3.58 -0.46 -26.09
N ALA A 97 -4.27 0.31 -25.29
CA ALA A 97 -5.66 0.03 -24.94
C ALA A 97 -6.48 1.33 -24.81
N GLU A 98 -7.74 1.24 -25.25
CA GLU A 98 -8.78 2.23 -24.99
C GLU A 98 -9.76 1.64 -24.00
N LEU A 99 -10.02 2.39 -22.93
CA LEU A 99 -10.83 1.94 -21.81
C LEU A 99 -12.02 2.90 -21.62
N GLN A 100 -13.21 2.35 -21.41
CA GLN A 100 -14.38 3.13 -21.06
C GLN A 100 -15.14 2.42 -19.94
N ILE A 101 -15.46 3.15 -18.88
CA ILE A 101 -16.35 2.67 -17.80
C ILE A 101 -17.55 3.59 -17.75
N THR A 102 -18.75 2.99 -17.77
CA THR A 102 -20.01 3.69 -17.57
C THR A 102 -20.53 3.36 -16.19
N ALA A 103 -20.72 4.37 -15.34
CA ALA A 103 -21.24 4.25 -13.99
C ALA A 103 -22.77 4.13 -13.95
N PRO A 104 -23.38 3.74 -12.81
CA PRO A 104 -24.83 3.59 -12.66
C PRO A 104 -25.63 4.88 -12.92
N ASP A 105 -25.04 6.06 -12.66
CA ASP A 105 -25.65 7.37 -12.94
C ASP A 105 -25.50 7.82 -14.39
N GLY A 106 -24.88 6.97 -15.24
CA GLY A 106 -24.64 7.26 -16.65
C GLY A 106 -23.35 8.06 -16.91
N THR A 107 -22.58 8.42 -15.88
CA THR A 107 -21.27 9.06 -16.06
C THR A 107 -20.32 8.11 -16.79
N VAL A 108 -19.62 8.64 -17.79
CA VAL A 108 -18.66 7.89 -18.59
C VAL A 108 -17.26 8.39 -18.29
N TRP A 109 -16.39 7.46 -17.88
CA TRP A 109 -14.95 7.66 -17.76
C TRP A 109 -14.25 6.99 -18.94
N THR A 110 -13.18 7.62 -19.44
CA THR A 110 -12.32 7.05 -20.50
C THR A 110 -10.87 7.16 -20.09
N GLY A 111 -10.09 6.15 -20.47
CA GLY A 111 -8.66 6.05 -20.18
C GLY A 111 -7.93 5.30 -21.28
N ALA A 112 -6.61 5.25 -21.15
CA ALA A 112 -5.71 4.49 -22.01
C ALA A 112 -4.98 3.40 -21.22
N LEU A 113 -4.06 2.66 -21.87
CA LEU A 113 -3.26 1.61 -21.22
C LEU A 113 -2.54 2.13 -19.96
N ALA A 114 -2.01 3.35 -19.99
CA ALA A 114 -1.33 3.98 -18.84
C ALA A 114 -2.29 4.28 -17.67
N ASP A 115 -3.59 4.39 -17.94
CA ASP A 115 -4.63 4.68 -16.95
C ASP A 115 -5.34 3.41 -16.46
N CYS A 116 -4.88 2.24 -16.89
CA CYS A 116 -5.44 0.95 -16.45
C CYS A 116 -5.50 0.90 -14.92
N ASN A 117 -6.70 0.62 -14.39
CA ASN A 117 -6.97 0.57 -12.94
C ASN A 117 -6.88 1.92 -12.17
N THR A 118 -6.87 3.06 -12.84
CA THR A 118 -6.93 4.38 -12.19
C THR A 118 -8.36 4.84 -11.89
N TYR A 119 -9.38 4.18 -12.45
CA TYR A 119 -10.78 4.51 -12.18
C TYR A 119 -11.14 4.30 -10.72
N THR A 120 -11.75 5.30 -10.11
CA THR A 120 -12.23 5.24 -8.73
C THR A 120 -13.74 5.04 -8.70
N TYR A 121 -14.16 3.92 -8.13
CA TYR A 121 -15.58 3.63 -7.90
C TYR A 121 -16.08 4.47 -6.73
N THR A 122 -17.23 5.14 -6.89
CA THR A 122 -17.81 6.03 -5.88
C THR A 122 -19.19 5.60 -5.40
N GLN A 123 -19.83 4.60 -6.03
CA GLN A 123 -21.16 4.15 -5.67
C GLN A 123 -21.37 2.68 -6.02
N ASN A 124 -22.30 2.04 -5.32
CA ASN A 124 -22.83 0.72 -5.70
C ASN A 124 -23.80 0.85 -6.88
N GLY A 125 -23.96 -0.23 -7.65
CA GLY A 125 -24.86 -0.29 -8.78
C GLY A 125 -24.28 -1.00 -9.99
N ASP A 126 -24.97 -0.89 -11.11
CA ASP A 126 -24.60 -1.57 -12.35
C ASP A 126 -23.65 -0.71 -13.19
N TYR A 127 -22.51 -1.30 -13.51
CA TYR A 127 -21.46 -0.71 -14.33
C TYR A 127 -21.33 -1.45 -15.66
N GLN A 128 -20.78 -0.76 -16.64
CA GLN A 128 -20.35 -1.37 -17.90
C GLN A 128 -18.90 -0.98 -18.17
N ILE A 129 -18.08 -1.96 -18.56
CA ILE A 129 -16.73 -1.72 -19.06
C ILE A 129 -16.64 -2.09 -20.54
N ILE A 130 -15.95 -1.25 -21.31
CA ILE A 130 -15.55 -1.52 -22.69
C ILE A 130 -14.03 -1.40 -22.72
N VAL A 131 -13.39 -2.42 -23.26
CA VAL A 131 -11.93 -2.46 -23.47
C VAL A 131 -11.67 -2.73 -24.95
N THR A 132 -10.88 -1.87 -25.60
CA THR A 132 -10.32 -2.16 -26.92
C THR A 132 -8.82 -2.33 -26.77
N ALA A 133 -8.37 -3.58 -26.84
CA ALA A 133 -6.98 -3.96 -26.68
C ALA A 133 -6.30 -4.11 -28.05
N HIS A 134 -5.29 -3.30 -28.30
CA HIS A 134 -4.55 -3.24 -29.57
C HIS A 134 -3.21 -3.94 -29.44
N HIS A 135 -2.82 -4.61 -30.52
CA HIS A 135 -1.46 -5.08 -30.73
C HIS A 135 -0.89 -4.44 -31.98
N SER A 136 0.27 -3.83 -31.85
CA SER A 136 1.06 -3.33 -32.98
C SER A 136 2.47 -3.84 -32.84
N SER A 137 2.99 -4.48 -33.90
CA SER A 137 4.38 -4.93 -33.95
C SER A 137 5.21 -3.89 -34.69
N ALA A 138 5.93 -3.06 -33.94
CA ALA A 138 6.92 -2.14 -34.52
C ALA A 138 8.23 -2.86 -34.86
N ASP A 139 8.56 -3.94 -34.14
CA ASP A 139 9.87 -4.58 -34.14
C ASP A 139 9.91 -5.88 -34.95
N ASN A 140 8.75 -6.50 -35.26
CA ASN A 140 8.68 -7.75 -35.99
C ASN A 140 7.58 -7.74 -37.07
N PRO A 141 7.91 -7.42 -38.33
CA PRO A 141 6.95 -7.36 -39.44
C PRO A 141 6.18 -8.67 -39.70
N GLY A 142 6.56 -9.77 -39.08
CA GLY A 142 5.91 -11.06 -39.17
C GLY A 142 4.79 -11.31 -38.18
N ASP A 143 4.63 -10.44 -37.17
CA ASP A 143 3.61 -10.63 -36.13
C ASP A 143 2.22 -10.12 -36.57
N PRO A 144 1.14 -10.76 -36.10
CA PRO A 144 -0.21 -10.25 -36.31
C PRO A 144 -0.38 -8.86 -35.73
N VAL A 145 -1.11 -7.99 -36.42
CA VAL A 145 -1.45 -6.65 -36.01
C VAL A 145 -2.97 -6.51 -35.97
N GLY A 146 -3.53 -5.95 -34.92
CA GLY A 146 -4.97 -5.81 -34.81
C GLY A 146 -5.46 -5.47 -33.41
N TRP A 147 -6.71 -5.78 -33.16
CA TRP A 147 -7.37 -5.50 -31.88
C TRP A 147 -8.46 -6.51 -31.54
N TYR A 148 -8.70 -6.64 -30.24
CA TYR A 148 -9.90 -7.23 -29.66
C TYR A 148 -10.71 -6.17 -28.91
N ALA A 149 -12.02 -6.20 -29.06
CA ALA A 149 -12.95 -5.43 -28.24
C ALA A 149 -13.71 -6.34 -27.26
N TYR A 150 -13.85 -5.88 -26.05
CA TYR A 150 -14.56 -6.55 -24.96
C TYR A 150 -15.62 -5.61 -24.42
N ARG A 151 -16.81 -6.13 -24.12
CA ARG A 151 -17.89 -5.38 -23.49
C ARG A 151 -18.49 -6.22 -22.39
N ALA A 152 -18.39 -5.76 -21.15
CA ALA A 152 -18.91 -6.49 -20.00
C ALA A 152 -19.71 -5.57 -19.07
N GLY A 153 -20.77 -6.15 -18.48
CA GLY A 153 -21.57 -5.54 -17.43
C GLY A 153 -21.38 -6.27 -16.12
N TYR A 154 -21.33 -5.53 -15.03
CA TYR A 154 -21.16 -6.05 -13.68
C TYR A 154 -21.84 -5.15 -12.65
N THR A 155 -22.13 -5.72 -11.48
CA THR A 155 -22.74 -4.99 -10.38
C THR A 155 -21.69 -4.80 -9.27
N MET A 156 -21.48 -3.57 -8.82
CA MET A 156 -20.78 -3.27 -7.58
C MET A 156 -21.79 -3.27 -6.44
N ALA A 157 -21.61 -4.13 -5.44
CA ALA A 157 -22.45 -4.22 -4.25
C ALA A 157 -21.55 -4.35 -3.02
N MET A 158 -20.62 -3.40 -2.88
CA MET A 158 -19.66 -3.37 -1.79
C MET A 158 -20.38 -3.15 -0.47
N ASN A 159 -20.06 -3.99 0.52
CA ASN A 159 -20.60 -3.90 1.86
C ASN A 159 -19.50 -3.39 2.80
N PRO A 160 -19.64 -2.18 3.35
CA PRO A 160 -18.68 -1.67 4.32
C PRO A 160 -18.54 -2.60 5.53
N LYS A 161 -17.31 -3.05 5.77
CA LYS A 161 -16.95 -3.85 6.96
C LYS A 161 -15.91 -3.12 7.76
N VAL A 162 -16.10 -3.15 9.08
CA VAL A 162 -15.12 -2.65 10.05
C VAL A 162 -14.71 -3.80 10.94
N THR A 163 -13.42 -4.01 11.05
CA THR A 163 -12.84 -5.03 11.93
C THR A 163 -11.76 -4.42 12.81
N LEU A 164 -11.75 -4.79 14.08
CA LEU A 164 -10.65 -4.53 15.00
C LEU A 164 -9.74 -5.77 15.06
N SER A 165 -8.44 -5.57 15.26
CA SER A 165 -7.51 -6.69 15.52
C SER A 165 -7.87 -7.45 16.79
N THR A 166 -8.50 -6.78 17.74
CA THR A 166 -9.10 -7.34 18.95
C THR A 166 -10.22 -6.45 19.45
N GLU A 167 -11.26 -7.02 20.04
CA GLU A 167 -12.33 -6.28 20.74
C GLU A 167 -12.01 -6.05 22.22
N ARG A 168 -10.93 -6.68 22.74
CA ARG A 168 -10.47 -6.53 24.11
C ARG A 168 -8.94 -6.37 24.11
N ALA A 169 -8.47 -5.24 24.67
CA ALA A 169 -7.07 -4.87 24.67
C ALA A 169 -6.59 -4.47 26.06
N PRO A 170 -5.43 -4.98 26.56
CA PRO A 170 -4.83 -4.46 27.76
C PRO A 170 -4.27 -3.04 27.56
N GLN A 171 -4.14 -2.29 28.66
CA GLN A 171 -3.38 -1.04 28.66
C GLN A 171 -1.97 -1.27 28.09
N GLY A 172 -1.45 -0.35 27.31
CA GLY A 172 -0.20 -0.46 26.56
C GLY A 172 -0.37 -0.90 25.11
N SER A 173 -1.52 -1.47 24.72
CA SER A 173 -1.73 -2.08 23.41
C SER A 173 -1.89 -1.09 22.25
N ILE A 174 -1.68 -1.62 21.05
CA ILE A 174 -2.10 -1.02 19.77
C ILE A 174 -3.21 -1.89 19.20
N VAL A 175 -4.34 -1.28 18.86
CA VAL A 175 -5.44 -1.97 18.19
C VAL A 175 -5.55 -1.49 16.76
N ALA A 176 -5.35 -2.40 15.79
CA ALA A 176 -5.55 -2.06 14.39
C ALA A 176 -7.05 -2.03 14.08
N VAL A 177 -7.49 -1.00 13.35
CA VAL A 177 -8.84 -0.89 12.77
C VAL A 177 -8.74 -0.93 11.26
N GLN A 178 -9.44 -1.89 10.66
CA GLN A 178 -9.48 -2.08 9.21
C GLN A 178 -10.89 -1.83 8.69
N LEU A 179 -10.98 -0.99 7.67
CA LEU A 179 -12.18 -0.78 6.89
C LEU A 179 -12.00 -1.41 5.52
N SER A 180 -13.01 -2.14 5.06
CA SER A 180 -13.06 -2.71 3.71
C SER A 180 -14.41 -2.49 3.08
N GLY A 181 -14.51 -2.62 1.76
CA GLY A 181 -15.75 -2.40 1.03
C GLY A 181 -16.20 -0.93 0.99
N ILE A 182 -15.28 0.01 1.17
CA ILE A 182 -15.55 1.45 1.14
C ILE A 182 -15.31 1.96 -0.28
N LEU A 183 -16.31 2.60 -0.86
CA LEU A 183 -16.23 3.23 -2.18
C LEU A 183 -16.10 4.75 -2.09
N ASP A 184 -16.65 5.37 -1.06
CA ASP A 184 -16.71 6.83 -0.91
C ASP A 184 -16.27 7.31 0.47
N GLY A 185 -15.82 8.56 0.55
CA GLY A 185 -15.45 9.23 1.79
C GLY A 185 -14.07 8.86 2.34
N GLU A 186 -13.65 9.65 3.29
CA GLU A 186 -12.46 9.40 4.11
C GLU A 186 -12.91 9.04 5.54
N PRO A 187 -12.28 8.05 6.18
CA PRO A 187 -12.67 7.64 7.51
C PRO A 187 -12.25 8.64 8.58
N SER A 188 -13.13 8.85 9.54
CA SER A 188 -12.85 9.52 10.80
C SER A 188 -13.28 8.61 11.95
N LEU A 189 -12.46 8.51 12.99
CA LEU A 189 -12.77 7.76 14.19
C LEU A 189 -12.64 8.67 15.42
N GLU A 190 -13.76 8.91 16.06
CA GLU A 190 -13.82 9.66 17.32
C GLU A 190 -13.78 8.69 18.50
N THR A 191 -12.85 8.91 19.41
CA THR A 191 -12.67 8.12 20.63
C THR A 191 -11.87 8.92 21.66
N ASP A 192 -12.05 8.62 22.94
CA ASP A 192 -11.28 9.16 24.05
C ASP A 192 -9.87 8.56 24.18
N LEU A 193 -9.60 7.46 23.47
CA LEU A 193 -8.31 6.78 23.49
C LEU A 193 -7.20 7.56 22.76
N GLY A 194 -7.55 8.33 21.72
CA GLY A 194 -6.59 9.14 20.99
C GLY A 194 -6.98 9.39 19.53
N THR A 195 -6.10 10.05 18.79
CA THR A 195 -6.31 10.33 17.37
C THR A 195 -5.86 9.16 16.53
N VAL A 196 -6.67 8.75 15.56
CA VAL A 196 -6.38 7.68 14.62
C VAL A 196 -6.14 8.27 13.24
N TRP A 197 -5.01 7.92 12.61
CA TRP A 197 -4.70 8.28 11.23
C TRP A 197 -4.98 7.09 10.33
N PHE A 198 -5.85 7.30 9.36
CA PHE A 198 -6.15 6.27 8.37
C PHE A 198 -5.26 6.42 7.14
N ARG A 199 -4.76 5.29 6.66
CA ARG A 199 -4.16 5.17 5.34
C ARG A 199 -5.06 4.40 4.40
N LYS A 200 -5.08 4.79 3.13
CA LYS A 200 -5.75 4.03 2.08
C LYS A 200 -4.98 2.74 1.79
N THR A 201 -5.70 1.64 1.63
CA THR A 201 -5.19 0.32 1.22
C THR A 201 -5.89 -0.10 -0.08
N ALA A 202 -5.47 -1.21 -0.67
CA ALA A 202 -6.13 -1.74 -1.87
C ALA A 202 -7.62 -2.08 -1.64
N SER A 203 -8.02 -2.43 -0.40
CA SER A 203 -9.37 -2.87 -0.06
C SER A 203 -10.17 -1.89 0.82
N GLY A 204 -9.61 -0.71 1.12
CA GLY A 204 -10.26 0.27 2.01
C GLY A 204 -9.25 1.09 2.81
N TYR A 205 -9.35 1.07 4.14
CA TYR A 205 -8.48 1.87 5.02
C TYR A 205 -7.98 1.05 6.20
N MET A 206 -6.84 1.48 6.76
CA MET A 206 -6.23 0.93 7.96
C MET A 206 -5.80 2.06 8.88
N GLY A 207 -6.08 1.94 10.17
CA GLY A 207 -5.63 2.85 11.22
C GLY A 207 -5.20 2.10 12.48
N TYR A 208 -4.61 2.82 13.43
CA TYR A 208 -4.11 2.26 14.69
C TYR A 208 -4.61 3.08 15.86
N ILE A 209 -5.25 2.42 16.83
CA ILE A 209 -5.83 3.00 18.03
C ILE A 209 -4.84 2.77 19.18
N PRO A 210 -4.35 3.82 19.86
CA PRO A 210 -3.49 3.67 21.03
C PRO A 210 -4.30 3.36 22.27
N VAL A 211 -3.88 2.37 23.05
CA VAL A 211 -4.40 2.10 24.39
C VAL A 211 -3.28 2.35 25.38
N THR A 212 -3.21 3.54 25.95
CA THR A 212 -2.11 3.94 26.83
C THR A 212 -2.14 3.23 28.19
N TYR A 213 -1.02 3.29 28.97
CA TYR A 213 -0.95 2.75 30.33
C TYR A 213 -1.99 3.32 31.28
N ASN A 214 -2.49 4.52 31.02
CA ASN A 214 -3.47 5.22 31.85
C ASN A 214 -4.86 5.31 31.21
N ALA A 215 -5.13 4.60 30.12
CA ALA A 215 -6.47 4.49 29.57
C ALA A 215 -7.43 3.94 30.65
N GLU A 216 -8.64 4.44 30.73
CA GLU A 216 -9.61 3.91 31.69
C GLU A 216 -9.94 2.45 31.34
N GLY A 217 -10.10 1.61 32.36
CA GLY A 217 -10.57 0.23 32.15
C GLY A 217 -12.06 0.18 31.94
N GLY A 218 -12.54 -0.59 30.98
CA GLY A 218 -13.95 -0.71 30.64
C GLY A 218 -14.21 -0.56 29.16
N ASP A 219 -15.45 -0.30 28.79
CA ASP A 219 -15.88 -0.20 27.41
C ASP A 219 -15.71 1.24 26.88
N HIS A 220 -15.04 1.36 25.76
CA HIS A 220 -14.83 2.60 25.03
C HIS A 220 -15.60 2.55 23.72
N THR A 221 -16.35 3.60 23.41
CA THR A 221 -17.03 3.73 22.13
C THR A 221 -16.11 4.32 21.10
N LEU A 222 -16.02 3.66 19.97
CA LEU A 222 -15.31 4.08 18.77
C LEU A 222 -16.38 4.50 17.76
N HIS A 223 -16.60 5.81 17.61
CA HIS A 223 -17.56 6.33 16.63
C HIS A 223 -16.86 6.52 15.29
N LEU A 224 -17.17 5.63 14.34
CA LEU A 224 -16.57 5.61 13.01
C LEU A 224 -17.53 6.20 11.99
N THR A 225 -17.02 7.14 11.19
CA THR A 225 -17.71 7.66 10.00
C THR A 225 -16.83 7.51 8.77
N CYS A 226 -17.43 7.17 7.62
CA CYS A 226 -16.74 7.13 6.32
C CYS A 226 -17.77 7.19 5.19
N GLY A 227 -17.89 8.31 4.50
CA GLY A 227 -18.96 8.54 3.53
C GLY A 227 -20.33 8.33 4.15
N SER A 228 -21.09 7.37 3.61
CA SER A 228 -22.40 6.98 4.14
C SER A 228 -22.35 5.99 5.32
N LEU A 229 -21.17 5.45 5.65
CA LEU A 229 -21.02 4.56 6.79
C LEU A 229 -20.92 5.35 8.08
N GLU A 230 -21.79 5.06 9.05
CA GLU A 230 -21.73 5.52 10.42
C GLU A 230 -21.93 4.31 11.34
N LYS A 231 -20.98 4.10 12.28
CA LYS A 231 -21.00 2.91 13.12
C LYS A 231 -20.30 3.16 14.45
N ASP A 232 -20.97 2.78 15.53
CA ASP A 232 -20.38 2.66 16.86
C ASP A 232 -19.83 1.25 17.07
N ILE A 233 -18.61 1.16 17.55
CA ILE A 233 -17.89 -0.07 17.84
C ILE A 233 -17.41 -0.01 19.27
N THR A 234 -17.52 -1.08 20.02
CA THR A 234 -17.03 -1.16 21.39
C THR A 234 -15.66 -1.81 21.43
N LEU A 235 -14.71 -1.14 22.10
CA LEU A 235 -13.41 -1.71 22.47
C LEU A 235 -13.34 -1.77 24.00
N THR A 236 -13.20 -2.97 24.56
CA THR A 236 -13.05 -3.15 26.01
C THR A 236 -11.57 -3.06 26.39
N VAL A 237 -11.21 -2.05 27.17
CA VAL A 237 -9.87 -1.90 27.75
C VAL A 237 -9.76 -2.66 29.06
N THR A 238 -8.73 -3.51 29.19
CA THR A 238 -8.43 -4.20 30.44
C THR A 238 -7.24 -3.54 31.14
N ARG A 239 -7.33 -3.41 32.46
CA ARG A 239 -6.25 -2.83 33.27
C ARG A 239 -5.06 -3.76 33.32
N THR A 240 -3.87 -3.20 33.17
CA THR A 240 -2.59 -3.88 33.39
C THR A 240 -2.06 -3.50 34.78
N MET A 241 -1.51 -4.46 35.51
CA MET A 241 -0.81 -4.17 36.77
C MET A 241 0.65 -3.88 36.43
N TYR A 242 1.04 -2.63 36.61
CA TYR A 242 2.42 -2.20 36.38
C TYR A 242 3.20 -2.21 37.70
N ASP A 243 4.47 -2.58 37.65
CA ASP A 243 5.38 -2.55 38.76
C ASP A 243 5.64 -1.12 39.25
N THR A 244 6.24 -1.02 40.43
CA THR A 244 6.63 0.28 41.05
C THR A 244 8.12 0.22 41.34
N VAL A 245 8.83 1.26 40.89
CA VAL A 245 10.26 1.44 41.16
C VAL A 245 10.52 2.77 41.83
N THR A 246 11.54 2.82 42.69
CA THR A 246 12.02 4.09 43.24
C THR A 246 13.15 4.58 42.35
N VAL A 247 12.98 5.80 41.85
CA VAL A 247 14.00 6.48 41.05
C VAL A 247 14.57 7.66 41.84
N PRO A 248 15.84 8.04 41.61
CA PRO A 248 16.40 9.23 42.23
C PRO A 248 15.63 10.47 41.78
N ALA A 249 15.60 11.51 42.61
CA ALA A 249 15.10 12.83 42.21
C ALA A 249 16.04 13.37 41.13
N GLU A 250 15.47 13.72 39.97
CA GLU A 250 16.20 14.43 38.93
C GLU A 250 16.31 15.91 39.28
N GLU A 251 17.48 16.49 39.04
CA GLU A 251 17.62 17.93 39.12
C GLU A 251 16.83 18.60 38.00
N ASP A 252 16.10 19.68 38.32
CA ASP A 252 15.45 20.47 37.25
C ASP A 252 16.55 21.19 36.42
N THR A 253 16.96 20.58 35.37
CA THR A 253 17.94 21.12 34.40
C THR A 253 17.35 22.25 33.53
N GLY A 254 16.07 22.52 33.63
CA GLY A 254 15.34 23.37 32.69
C GLY A 254 15.05 22.62 31.38
N GLY A 255 14.93 23.33 30.27
CA GLY A 255 14.73 22.74 28.94
C GLY A 255 13.31 22.26 28.63
N GLY A 256 12.38 22.30 29.58
CA GLY A 256 11.01 21.88 29.36
C GLY A 256 10.26 22.68 28.31
N GLU A 257 10.57 23.96 28.13
CA GLU A 257 10.00 24.78 27.04
C GLU A 257 10.64 24.41 25.70
N GLU A 258 11.96 24.24 25.66
CA GLU A 258 12.68 23.76 24.50
C GLU A 258 12.11 22.43 24.00
N PHE A 259 11.95 21.45 24.90
CA PHE A 259 11.36 20.15 24.59
C PHE A 259 9.94 20.29 24.04
N ARG A 260 9.08 21.07 24.68
CA ARG A 260 7.70 21.29 24.20
C ARG A 260 7.69 21.86 22.79
N ASN A 261 8.52 22.87 22.53
CA ASN A 261 8.57 23.52 21.23
C ASN A 261 9.13 22.61 20.13
N ALA A 262 10.06 21.71 20.46
CA ALA A 262 10.68 20.79 19.52
C ALA A 262 9.82 19.53 19.27
N ILE A 263 9.24 18.95 20.29
CA ILE A 263 8.63 17.61 20.25
C ILE A 263 7.10 17.64 20.12
N TRP A 264 6.39 18.53 20.81
CA TRP A 264 4.92 18.52 20.78
C TRP A 264 4.30 18.73 19.39
N PRO A 265 4.85 19.56 18.49
CA PRO A 265 4.33 19.66 17.12
C PRO A 265 4.38 18.33 16.36
N LEU A 266 5.31 17.44 16.70
CA LEU A 266 5.43 16.14 16.06
C LEU A 266 4.29 15.17 16.40
N TYR A 267 3.54 15.43 17.48
CA TYR A 267 2.40 14.61 17.88
C TYR A 267 1.20 14.73 16.93
N THR A 268 1.09 15.84 16.20
CA THR A 268 -0.04 16.13 15.32
C THR A 268 0.35 16.16 13.83
N THR A 269 1.62 15.93 13.53
CA THR A 269 2.14 15.89 12.15
C THR A 269 2.62 14.49 11.80
N GLY A 270 2.74 14.18 10.54
CA GLY A 270 3.29 12.90 10.07
C GLY A 270 2.74 12.46 8.73
N SER A 271 3.31 11.38 8.21
CA SER A 271 2.88 10.73 6.97
C SER A 271 1.67 9.83 7.18
N SER A 272 0.71 9.86 6.26
CA SER A 272 -0.36 8.86 6.20
C SER A 272 0.11 7.53 5.58
N ALA A 273 1.21 7.54 4.80
CA ALA A 273 1.76 6.34 4.21
C ALA A 273 2.43 5.45 5.26
N LYS A 274 2.16 4.15 5.24
CA LYS A 274 2.88 3.19 6.09
C LYS A 274 4.28 2.95 5.52
N LEU A 275 5.31 3.29 6.29
CA LEU A 275 6.71 3.20 5.87
C LEU A 275 7.42 1.95 6.42
N TRP A 276 6.81 1.23 7.37
CA TRP A 276 7.39 0.03 7.98
C TRP A 276 6.81 -1.27 7.42
N ASN A 277 7.56 -2.35 7.58
CA ASN A 277 7.13 -3.70 7.25
C ASN A 277 7.63 -4.69 8.31
N GLY A 278 6.74 -5.57 8.79
CA GLY A 278 7.06 -6.51 9.86
C GLY A 278 7.09 -5.85 11.24
N ARG A 279 7.78 -6.51 12.17
CA ARG A 279 7.90 -6.11 13.57
C ARG A 279 8.94 -4.99 13.75
N PHE A 280 8.83 -4.29 14.85
CA PHE A 280 9.86 -3.34 15.30
C PHE A 280 11.04 -4.10 15.92
N GLU A 281 12.21 -3.49 15.93
CA GLU A 281 13.42 -4.05 16.52
C GLU A 281 13.82 -3.24 17.77
N ALA A 282 14.50 -3.87 18.72
CA ALA A 282 15.06 -3.15 19.85
C ALA A 282 16.17 -2.20 19.38
N PRO A 283 16.17 -0.92 19.79
CA PRO A 283 17.18 0.03 19.34
C PRO A 283 18.56 -0.16 19.98
N SER A 284 18.66 -1.02 20.99
CA SER A 284 19.87 -1.32 21.78
C SER A 284 19.92 -2.82 22.08
N ALA A 285 21.13 -3.35 22.17
CA ALA A 285 21.40 -4.72 22.66
C ALA A 285 21.39 -4.81 24.19
N GLY A 286 21.40 -3.66 24.90
CA GLY A 286 21.33 -3.58 26.35
C GLY A 286 20.01 -4.16 26.88
N ALA A 287 20.03 -4.68 28.11
CA ALA A 287 18.80 -5.17 28.76
C ALA A 287 17.83 -4.00 29.07
N VAL A 288 16.54 -4.30 29.07
CA VAL A 288 15.53 -3.34 29.54
C VAL A 288 15.69 -3.17 31.06
N ALA A 289 16.00 -1.95 31.48
CA ALA A 289 16.16 -1.58 32.89
C ALA A 289 14.85 -1.07 33.51
N THR A 290 14.00 -0.44 32.71
CA THR A 290 12.65 -0.03 33.13
C THR A 290 11.67 -0.31 32.01
N GLU A 291 10.63 -1.06 32.33
CA GLU A 291 9.56 -1.43 31.39
C GLU A 291 8.55 -0.28 31.23
N TYR A 292 7.79 -0.33 30.13
CA TYR A 292 6.67 0.58 29.88
C TYR A 292 5.61 0.50 31.00
N GLY A 293 5.06 1.63 31.38
CA GLY A 293 3.96 1.72 32.35
C GLY A 293 4.39 1.62 33.83
N VAL A 294 5.65 1.26 34.11
CA VAL A 294 6.17 1.18 35.48
C VAL A 294 5.97 2.49 36.21
N THR A 295 5.37 2.43 37.45
CA THR A 295 5.17 3.58 38.28
C THR A 295 6.50 4.01 38.94
N GLN A 296 6.85 5.28 38.79
CA GLN A 296 8.08 5.84 39.31
C GLN A 296 7.76 6.60 40.62
N MET A 297 8.51 6.30 41.67
CA MET A 297 8.41 6.94 42.97
C MET A 297 9.69 7.73 43.24
N VAL A 298 9.57 8.99 43.66
CA VAL A 298 10.65 9.85 44.12
C VAL A 298 10.35 10.22 45.57
N ASP A 299 11.26 9.97 46.49
CA ASP A 299 11.11 10.26 47.92
C ASP A 299 9.80 9.69 48.51
N GLY A 300 9.38 8.51 48.03
CA GLY A 300 8.15 7.85 48.47
C GLY A 300 6.85 8.45 47.92
N GLN A 301 6.94 9.40 47.00
CA GLN A 301 5.77 9.97 46.31
C GLN A 301 5.79 9.56 44.83
N ARG A 302 4.59 9.38 44.27
CA ARG A 302 4.45 9.06 42.83
C ARG A 302 4.90 10.27 42.01
N SER A 303 5.92 10.08 41.20
CA SER A 303 6.45 11.09 40.28
C SER A 303 5.84 10.98 38.89
N GLY A 304 5.63 9.74 38.41
CA GLY A 304 5.12 9.50 37.04
C GLY A 304 4.97 8.03 36.72
N GLN A 305 4.87 7.74 35.43
CA GLN A 305 4.98 6.39 34.88
C GLN A 305 5.88 6.41 33.63
N ALA A 306 6.61 5.34 33.42
CA ALA A 306 7.46 5.19 32.25
C ALA A 306 6.62 5.15 30.98
N THR A 307 6.91 6.04 30.05
CA THR A 307 6.20 6.17 28.77
C THR A 307 6.84 5.37 27.64
N GLY A 308 7.93 4.67 27.94
CA GLY A 308 8.69 3.83 27.03
C GLY A 308 9.55 2.83 27.78
N LEU A 309 10.49 2.21 27.06
CA LEU A 309 11.49 1.29 27.62
C LEU A 309 12.78 2.05 27.89
N THR A 310 13.36 1.87 29.09
CA THR A 310 14.71 2.36 29.39
C THR A 310 15.70 1.21 29.21
N TYR A 311 16.75 1.42 28.44
CA TYR A 311 17.79 0.42 28.18
C TYR A 311 19.05 0.67 29.01
N ALA A 312 19.63 -0.39 29.55
CA ALA A 312 20.97 -0.39 30.14
C ALA A 312 22.02 -0.53 29.01
N ALA A 313 22.08 0.49 28.14
CA ALA A 313 23.02 0.53 27.03
C ALA A 313 24.45 0.79 27.53
N ALA A 314 25.44 0.17 26.91
CA ALA A 314 26.85 0.42 27.21
C ALA A 314 27.29 1.79 26.62
N ASP A 315 28.31 2.39 27.24
CA ASP A 315 28.94 3.61 26.71
C ASP A 315 29.52 3.36 25.31
N GLY A 316 29.15 4.21 24.33
CA GLY A 316 29.53 4.06 22.95
C GLY A 316 28.77 2.99 22.17
N GLU A 317 27.77 2.32 22.78
CA GLU A 317 26.93 1.35 22.09
C GLU A 317 26.15 2.02 20.96
N THR A 318 26.11 1.37 19.80
CA THR A 318 25.35 1.87 18.65
C THR A 318 23.84 1.76 18.91
N VAL A 319 23.15 2.88 18.78
CA VAL A 319 21.68 2.95 18.81
C VAL A 319 21.16 2.86 17.39
N THR A 320 20.22 1.95 17.14
CA THR A 320 19.71 1.66 15.79
C THR A 320 18.23 2.04 15.64
N ALA A 321 17.81 2.24 14.38
CA ALA A 321 16.43 2.52 14.03
C ALA A 321 15.55 1.29 14.31
N PRO A 322 14.47 1.42 15.12
CA PRO A 322 13.58 0.29 15.42
C PRO A 322 12.84 -0.23 14.19
N GLN A 323 12.61 0.63 13.20
CA GLN A 323 11.95 0.28 11.94
C GLN A 323 12.19 1.37 10.89
N ALA A 324 11.90 1.06 9.62
CA ALA A 324 12.01 2.00 8.51
C ALA A 324 11.08 3.20 8.70
N GLY A 325 11.57 4.39 8.30
CA GLY A 325 10.82 5.64 8.40
C GLY A 325 11.63 6.85 7.98
N ASN A 326 11.08 8.03 8.25
CA ASN A 326 11.74 9.30 7.99
C ASN A 326 12.08 9.99 9.32
N VAL A 327 13.31 10.45 9.46
CA VAL A 327 13.75 11.23 10.62
C VAL A 327 13.06 12.60 10.59
N VAL A 328 12.18 12.86 11.56
CA VAL A 328 11.44 14.13 11.67
C VAL A 328 12.06 15.08 12.68
N PHE A 329 12.90 14.56 13.58
CA PHE A 329 13.74 15.32 14.49
C PHE A 329 15.07 14.59 14.73
N ALA A 330 16.16 15.34 14.74
CA ALA A 330 17.49 14.87 15.13
C ALA A 330 18.25 16.06 15.73
N GLY A 331 18.72 15.94 16.97
CA GLY A 331 19.41 17.02 17.67
C GLY A 331 19.56 16.73 19.15
N THR A 332 20.17 17.66 19.89
CA THR A 332 20.35 17.57 21.34
C THR A 332 19.40 18.54 22.03
N LEU A 333 18.66 18.06 23.01
CA LEU A 333 17.77 18.85 23.85
C LEU A 333 18.30 18.85 25.31
N THR A 334 18.16 19.98 25.98
CA THR A 334 18.64 20.13 27.38
C THR A 334 18.03 19.07 28.32
N LEU A 335 16.74 18.74 28.12
CA LEU A 335 16.02 17.81 28.98
C LEU A 335 16.36 16.33 28.70
N THR A 336 16.60 15.97 27.46
CA THR A 336 16.64 14.55 27.03
C THR A 336 17.95 14.12 26.39
N GLY A 337 18.94 15.02 26.30
CA GLY A 337 20.17 14.73 25.59
C GLY A 337 19.97 14.57 24.08
N GLY A 338 20.82 13.80 23.45
CA GLY A 338 20.64 13.44 22.02
C GLY A 338 19.29 12.78 21.79
N THR A 339 18.56 13.31 20.84
CA THR A 339 17.18 12.92 20.56
C THR A 339 16.97 12.68 19.08
N VAL A 340 16.38 11.55 18.73
CA VAL A 340 15.98 11.21 17.36
C VAL A 340 14.51 10.80 17.36
N VAL A 341 13.72 11.37 16.43
CA VAL A 341 12.33 10.97 16.22
C VAL A 341 12.17 10.49 14.77
N ILE A 342 11.64 9.27 14.62
CA ILE A 342 11.40 8.63 13.32
C ILE A 342 9.88 8.53 13.11
N ASP A 343 9.38 9.09 12.01
CA ASP A 343 8.01 8.92 11.57
C ASP A 343 7.91 7.68 10.66
N HIS A 344 7.19 6.67 11.13
CA HIS A 344 6.93 5.43 10.41
C HIS A 344 5.66 5.52 9.55
N GLY A 345 4.92 6.64 9.64
CA GLY A 345 3.63 6.84 8.99
C GLY A 345 2.45 6.31 9.81
N CYS A 346 1.25 6.55 9.32
CA CYS A 346 -0.01 6.19 10.01
C CYS A 346 -0.10 6.72 11.45
N GLY A 347 0.56 7.85 11.77
CA GLY A 347 0.63 8.42 13.11
C GLY A 347 1.61 7.72 14.06
N VAL A 348 2.26 6.65 13.62
CA VAL A 348 3.20 5.85 14.45
C VAL A 348 4.60 6.44 14.37
N LYS A 349 5.20 6.74 15.52
CA LYS A 349 6.55 7.29 15.64
C LYS A 349 7.35 6.64 16.74
N SER A 350 8.66 6.45 16.47
CA SER A 350 9.67 6.10 17.47
C SER A 350 10.36 7.36 17.96
N TYR A 351 10.45 7.51 19.27
CA TYR A 351 11.19 8.56 19.96
C TYR A 351 12.34 7.91 20.73
N LEU A 352 13.56 8.30 20.41
CA LEU A 352 14.77 7.82 21.07
C LEU A 352 15.42 9.01 21.77
N TYR A 353 15.61 8.90 23.07
CA TYR A 353 16.21 9.91 23.92
C TYR A 353 17.48 9.36 24.60
N GLY A 354 18.33 10.24 25.03
CA GLY A 354 19.52 9.89 25.81
C GLY A 354 20.70 9.42 24.95
N LEU A 355 20.73 9.75 23.66
CA LEU A 355 21.91 9.50 22.84
C LEU A 355 23.04 10.46 23.24
N GLU A 356 24.27 9.95 23.25
CA GLU A 356 25.48 10.78 23.41
C GLU A 356 25.82 11.49 22.10
N THR A 357 25.74 10.74 20.97
CA THR A 357 25.94 11.31 19.64
C THR A 357 24.72 11.04 18.77
N VAL A 358 24.36 12.00 17.93
CA VAL A 358 23.32 11.86 16.91
C VAL A 358 24.01 11.82 15.55
N GLY A 359 23.83 10.70 14.83
CA GLY A 359 24.50 10.42 13.54
C GLY A 359 23.61 10.58 12.31
N VAL A 360 22.37 11.05 12.50
CA VAL A 360 21.39 11.24 11.43
C VAL A 360 20.87 12.68 11.41
N GLU A 361 20.24 13.07 10.30
CA GLU A 361 19.72 14.42 10.12
C GLU A 361 18.20 14.39 9.85
N ARG A 362 17.52 15.47 10.20
CA ARG A 362 16.11 15.66 9.88
C ARG A 362 15.89 15.60 8.37
N GLY A 363 14.90 14.80 7.94
CA GLY A 363 14.57 14.54 6.53
C GLY A 363 15.26 13.30 5.95
N GLN A 364 16.20 12.69 6.67
CA GLN A 364 16.83 11.43 6.25
C GLN A 364 15.84 10.28 6.36
N SER A 365 15.81 9.41 5.34
CA SER A 365 15.13 8.12 5.40
C SER A 365 16.05 7.08 6.00
N VAL A 366 15.52 6.23 6.88
CA VAL A 366 16.24 5.14 7.53
C VAL A 366 15.49 3.82 7.35
N SER A 367 16.25 2.73 7.33
CA SER A 367 15.75 1.36 7.36
C SER A 367 15.81 0.79 8.79
N ALA A 368 15.11 -0.30 9.06
CA ALA A 368 15.28 -1.04 10.31
C ALA A 368 16.75 -1.43 10.51
N GLY A 369 17.29 -1.22 11.72
CA GLY A 369 18.68 -1.52 12.06
C GLY A 369 19.72 -0.48 11.63
N ASP A 370 19.35 0.57 10.89
CA ASP A 370 20.30 1.64 10.52
C ASP A 370 20.82 2.37 11.76
N PRO A 371 22.12 2.73 11.82
CA PRO A 371 22.69 3.43 12.95
C PRO A 371 22.16 4.87 13.05
N LEU A 372 21.70 5.26 14.23
CA LEU A 372 21.17 6.59 14.54
C LEU A 372 22.16 7.45 15.33
N GLY A 373 23.07 6.80 16.04
CA GLY A 373 24.05 7.43 16.94
C GLY A 373 24.59 6.46 17.95
N THR A 374 25.08 6.96 19.08
CA THR A 374 25.62 6.14 20.17
C THR A 374 24.96 6.47 21.49
N ALA A 375 24.84 5.50 22.37
CA ALA A 375 24.47 5.69 23.76
C ALA A 375 25.67 6.22 24.56
N GLY A 376 25.41 6.90 25.66
CA GLY A 376 26.40 7.38 26.61
C GLY A 376 26.01 7.10 28.05
N THR A 377 26.75 7.73 28.99
CA THR A 377 26.48 7.59 30.43
C THR A 377 25.80 8.81 31.05
N ALA A 378 25.68 9.91 30.31
CA ALA A 378 25.12 11.16 30.83
C ALA A 378 23.58 11.08 30.95
N HIS A 379 22.92 10.35 30.04
CA HIS A 379 21.49 10.16 30.02
C HIS A 379 21.17 8.68 29.79
N SER A 380 20.07 8.21 30.36
CA SER A 380 19.54 6.87 30.07
C SER A 380 18.97 6.82 28.66
N LEU A 381 19.25 5.74 27.91
CA LEU A 381 18.65 5.52 26.60
C LEU A 381 17.17 5.10 26.79
N ILE A 382 16.26 5.93 26.30
CA ILE A 382 14.82 5.69 26.36
C ILE A 382 14.25 5.55 24.95
N TYR A 383 13.46 4.51 24.76
CA TYR A 383 12.71 4.28 23.55
C TYR A 383 11.19 4.35 23.82
N GLU A 384 10.52 5.32 23.20
CA GLU A 384 9.06 5.41 23.20
C GLU A 384 8.50 5.10 21.81
N LEU A 385 7.45 4.28 21.78
CA LEU A 385 6.59 4.11 20.62
C LEU A 385 5.30 4.89 20.85
N ARG A 386 4.94 5.76 19.90
CA ARG A 386 3.76 6.60 20.04
C ARG A 386 2.85 6.54 18.82
N ILE A 387 1.55 6.69 19.06
CA ILE A 387 0.55 6.99 18.05
C ILE A 387 0.01 8.39 18.38
N GLY A 388 0.40 9.37 17.56
CA GLY A 388 0.19 10.77 17.89
C GLY A 388 0.83 11.17 19.20
N SER A 389 0.04 11.75 20.12
CA SER A 389 0.51 12.14 21.47
C SER A 389 0.50 10.99 22.48
N LYS A 390 -0.01 9.83 22.14
CA LYS A 390 -0.23 8.71 23.06
C LYS A 390 0.91 7.70 22.97
N SER A 391 1.57 7.43 24.10
CA SER A 391 2.57 6.35 24.18
C SER A 391 1.91 4.99 24.33
N VAL A 392 2.49 3.99 23.73
CA VAL A 392 2.10 2.59 23.78
C VAL A 392 3.31 1.72 24.12
N ASP A 393 3.06 0.52 24.59
CA ASP A 393 4.14 -0.41 24.91
C ASP A 393 4.86 -0.86 23.62
N PRO A 394 6.18 -0.65 23.51
CA PRO A 394 6.92 -1.10 22.34
C PRO A 394 7.09 -2.63 22.26
N GLU A 395 7.05 -3.37 23.36
CA GLU A 395 7.35 -4.81 23.37
C GLU A 395 6.41 -5.63 22.49
N PRO A 396 5.06 -5.45 22.52
CA PRO A 396 4.19 -6.18 21.60
C PRO A 396 4.49 -5.91 20.12
N ALA A 397 4.92 -4.69 19.78
CA ALA A 397 5.31 -4.35 18.41
C ALA A 397 6.63 -5.00 17.99
N MET A 398 7.49 -5.34 18.96
CA MET A 398 8.74 -6.07 18.74
C MET A 398 8.55 -7.59 18.72
N ALA A 399 7.53 -8.10 19.39
CA ALA A 399 7.21 -9.54 19.41
C ALA A 399 6.57 -10.01 18.08
N GLY A 400 5.87 -9.14 17.36
CA GLY A 400 5.23 -9.38 16.05
C GLY A 400 3.77 -9.72 16.14
#